data_09d12649a602c2121e24a38e690a4cff
#
_entry.id   09d12649a602c2121e24a38e690a4cff
#
_cell.length_a   1.000
_cell.length_b   1.000
_cell.length_c   1.000
_cell.angle_alpha   90.00
_cell.angle_beta   90.00
_cell.angle_gamma   90.00
#
_symmetry.space_group_name_H-M   'P 1'
#
loop_
_entity.id
_entity.type
_entity.pdbx_description
1 polymer ?
#
loop_
_entity_poly.entity_id
_entity_poly.type
_entity_poly.pdbx_seq_one_letter_code
_entity_poly.pdbx_strand_id
1 'polypeptide(L)'
;MDNEVYYERCAGIDVHKKLIVVCLRIGRKSEVREFGTLTHELREIVAWLKVNGCQMVAMESTGSYWKPIYNIFEQEGLPAMVCNAYHIKNVPGRKTDVNDAQWLARCLSQGLLNPSFVPDREQRELRDMTRFRKSQIEERSRNINRLQKFLEGANVKLGSWLSDVEGKSATELLELVIGKPDFTVDDVAACMHGRMKSSAEELFLSLEGSITPTQREFFAHVMTVIREQTAQIEKTDTMIQNSLNSNYKAAVEALDALPGIGRVSAEQILAETSADISRFKNQQSLCKWAGVCPGNNESAGKRKSGKTPPGNKTLKSTLTQCAKSAKKNKNSFFNAQYNRLVSHRGKNRATMAVAHSMLIAIYFVLSGYEFQDLGANYYNQFNREKKINSHVKQLSKLGVTIPDEILRAAIDRPPD
;
A
#
# COMPACT_ATOMS: atom_id res chain seq x y z
N MET A 1 39.20 -20.04 7.67
CA MET A 1 37.82 -20.27 7.29
C MET A 1 37.80 -20.34 5.77
N ASP A 2 37.69 -21.55 5.24
CA ASP A 2 37.55 -21.75 3.80
C ASP A 2 36.17 -21.16 3.42
N ASN A 3 36.22 -20.03 2.72
CA ASN A 3 35.00 -19.44 2.15
C ASN A 3 34.54 -20.40 1.04
N GLU A 4 33.52 -21.21 1.30
CA GLU A 4 32.86 -22.00 0.28
C GLU A 4 32.42 -21.02 -0.81
N VAL A 5 32.90 -21.26 -2.03
CA VAL A 5 32.53 -20.48 -3.23
C VAL A 5 31.12 -20.91 -3.59
N TYR A 6 30.14 -20.05 -3.36
CA TYR A 6 28.72 -20.33 -3.61
C TYR A 6 28.39 -20.42 -5.12
N TYR A 7 29.03 -19.53 -5.94
CA TYR A 7 28.98 -19.58 -7.39
C TYR A 7 30.38 -19.43 -7.96
N GLU A 8 30.85 -20.43 -8.69
CA GLU A 8 32.17 -20.42 -9.33
C GLU A 8 32.21 -19.47 -10.54
N ARG A 9 31.11 -19.43 -11.29
CA ARG A 9 30.92 -18.60 -12.48
C ARG A 9 29.69 -17.70 -12.30
N CYS A 10 29.91 -16.44 -12.03
CA CYS A 10 28.81 -15.49 -11.75
C CYS A 10 29.14 -14.11 -12.29
N ALA A 11 28.09 -13.27 -12.40
CA ALA A 11 28.28 -11.90 -12.84
C ALA A 11 27.61 -10.88 -11.91
N GLY A 12 28.25 -9.74 -11.75
CA GLY A 12 27.67 -8.56 -11.13
C GLY A 12 27.42 -7.49 -12.19
N ILE A 13 26.27 -6.84 -12.13
CA ILE A 13 25.88 -5.84 -13.10
C ILE A 13 25.53 -4.53 -12.40
N ASP A 14 26.18 -3.45 -12.82
CA ASP A 14 25.81 -2.09 -12.49
C ASP A 14 25.06 -1.45 -13.66
N VAL A 15 23.82 -1.02 -13.42
CA VAL A 15 22.89 -0.59 -14.47
C VAL A 15 22.64 0.91 -14.36
N HIS A 16 23.05 1.64 -15.40
CA HIS A 16 22.76 3.05 -15.57
C HIS A 16 21.80 3.29 -16.74
N LYS A 17 21.39 4.54 -16.93
CA LYS A 17 20.42 4.92 -17.99
C LYS A 17 20.91 4.60 -19.40
N LYS A 18 22.22 4.77 -19.68
CA LYS A 18 22.83 4.64 -21.02
C LYS A 18 23.96 3.63 -21.08
N LEU A 19 24.38 3.10 -19.95
CA LEU A 19 25.54 2.24 -19.81
C LEU A 19 25.23 1.12 -18.84
N ILE A 20 25.68 -0.08 -19.15
CA ILE A 20 25.65 -1.24 -18.28
C ILE A 20 27.08 -1.76 -18.16
N VAL A 21 27.58 -1.81 -16.92
CA VAL A 21 28.89 -2.40 -16.62
C VAL A 21 28.67 -3.80 -16.07
N VAL A 22 29.25 -4.79 -16.73
CA VAL A 22 29.14 -6.21 -16.36
C VAL A 22 30.50 -6.74 -15.95
N CYS A 23 30.59 -7.30 -14.76
CA CYS A 23 31.76 -8.01 -14.29
C CYS A 23 31.44 -9.53 -14.25
N LEU A 24 32.02 -10.29 -15.17
CA LEU A 24 32.01 -11.75 -15.13
C LEU A 24 33.15 -12.23 -14.26
N ARG A 25 32.84 -13.07 -13.26
CA ARG A 25 33.82 -13.69 -12.37
C ARG A 25 33.83 -15.19 -12.60
N ILE A 26 35.04 -15.75 -12.81
CA ILE A 26 35.29 -17.18 -12.92
C ILE A 26 36.39 -17.55 -11.91
N GLY A 27 36.00 -18.19 -10.82
CA GLY A 27 36.89 -18.43 -9.70
C GLY A 27 37.48 -17.15 -9.10
N ARG A 28 38.81 -16.96 -9.23
CA ARG A 28 39.50 -15.75 -8.76
C ARG A 28 39.69 -14.69 -9.86
N LYS A 29 39.49 -15.04 -11.12
CA LYS A 29 39.63 -14.11 -12.25
C LYS A 29 38.32 -13.35 -12.50
N SER A 30 38.44 -12.12 -12.96
CA SER A 30 37.28 -11.31 -13.35
C SER A 30 37.58 -10.55 -14.65
N GLU A 31 36.57 -10.47 -15.49
CA GLU A 31 36.58 -9.69 -16.72
C GLU A 31 35.44 -8.65 -16.66
N VAL A 32 35.74 -7.40 -16.97
CA VAL A 32 34.73 -6.32 -16.98
C VAL A 32 34.53 -5.86 -18.39
N ARG A 33 33.27 -5.74 -18.79
CA ARG A 33 32.87 -5.16 -20.09
C ARG A 33 31.81 -4.12 -19.89
N GLU A 34 31.77 -3.16 -20.78
CA GLU A 34 30.77 -2.12 -20.89
C GLU A 34 29.87 -2.38 -22.09
N PHE A 35 28.58 -2.17 -21.90
CA PHE A 35 27.54 -2.34 -22.95
C PHE A 35 26.60 -1.16 -22.91
N GLY A 36 25.94 -0.87 -24.02
CA GLY A 36 24.80 0.04 -24.04
C GLY A 36 23.53 -0.61 -23.46
N THR A 37 22.40 0.07 -23.63
CA THR A 37 21.11 -0.33 -23.05
C THR A 37 20.06 -0.68 -24.11
N LEU A 38 20.45 -0.74 -25.38
CA LEU A 38 19.56 -1.13 -26.46
C LEU A 38 19.33 -2.66 -26.43
N THR A 39 18.19 -3.11 -26.91
CA THR A 39 17.80 -4.53 -26.81
C THR A 39 18.82 -5.50 -27.38
N HIS A 40 19.48 -5.15 -28.50
CA HIS A 40 20.52 -6.00 -29.08
C HIS A 40 21.73 -6.11 -28.15
N GLU A 41 22.16 -4.99 -27.55
CA GLU A 41 23.27 -4.95 -26.60
C GLU A 41 22.96 -5.76 -25.32
N LEU A 42 21.70 -5.72 -24.84
CA LEU A 42 21.26 -6.55 -23.71
C LEU A 42 21.33 -8.05 -24.06
N ARG A 43 21.00 -8.42 -25.30
CA ARG A 43 21.16 -9.80 -25.79
C ARG A 43 22.62 -10.21 -25.97
N GLU A 44 23.50 -9.30 -26.35
CA GLU A 44 24.94 -9.54 -26.38
C GLU A 44 25.48 -9.86 -24.98
N ILE A 45 25.05 -9.15 -23.95
CA ILE A 45 25.37 -9.47 -22.54
C ILE A 45 24.97 -10.92 -22.24
N VAL A 46 23.74 -11.32 -22.56
CA VAL A 46 23.24 -12.67 -22.30
C VAL A 46 24.06 -13.71 -23.03
N ALA A 47 24.33 -13.51 -24.32
CA ALA A 47 25.13 -14.41 -25.15
C ALA A 47 26.55 -14.58 -24.57
N TRP A 48 27.22 -13.48 -24.23
CA TRP A 48 28.54 -13.52 -23.60
C TRP A 48 28.55 -14.27 -22.28
N LEU A 49 27.59 -14.01 -21.41
CA LEU A 49 27.48 -14.68 -20.10
C LEU A 49 27.18 -16.19 -20.23
N LYS A 50 26.30 -16.58 -21.18
CA LYS A 50 25.98 -17.99 -21.44
C LYS A 50 27.17 -18.77 -22.00
N VAL A 51 27.91 -18.18 -22.96
CA VAL A 51 29.11 -18.82 -23.56
C VAL A 51 30.17 -19.08 -22.47
N ASN A 52 30.27 -18.22 -21.47
CA ASN A 52 31.20 -18.38 -20.35
C ASN A 52 30.63 -19.23 -19.21
N GLY A 53 29.44 -19.84 -19.34
CA GLY A 53 28.84 -20.72 -18.37
C GLY A 53 28.42 -20.01 -17.08
N CYS A 54 28.00 -18.74 -17.15
CA CYS A 54 27.54 -17.97 -16.00
C CYS A 54 26.31 -18.64 -15.35
N GLN A 55 26.41 -18.94 -14.04
CA GLN A 55 25.41 -19.67 -13.29
C GLN A 55 24.34 -18.73 -12.67
N MET A 56 24.76 -17.53 -12.30
CA MET A 56 23.90 -16.54 -11.63
C MET A 56 24.39 -15.13 -11.89
N VAL A 57 23.45 -14.21 -12.05
CA VAL A 57 23.72 -12.77 -12.21
C VAL A 57 23.12 -12.01 -11.05
N ALA A 58 23.83 -11.02 -10.49
CA ALA A 58 23.32 -10.10 -9.52
C ALA A 58 23.32 -8.66 -10.04
N MET A 59 22.25 -7.92 -9.76
CA MET A 59 22.12 -6.50 -10.10
C MET A 59 21.49 -5.71 -8.97
N GLU A 60 21.78 -4.40 -8.91
CA GLU A 60 21.20 -3.51 -7.92
C GLU A 60 19.80 -3.03 -8.35
N SER A 61 18.86 -2.90 -7.40
CA SER A 61 17.49 -2.42 -7.63
C SER A 61 17.40 -0.90 -7.76
N THR A 62 18.31 -0.27 -8.50
CA THR A 62 18.32 1.19 -8.66
C THR A 62 17.28 1.65 -9.67
N GLY A 63 16.26 2.38 -9.20
CA GLY A 63 15.18 2.92 -10.01
C GLY A 63 14.43 1.85 -10.81
N SER A 64 14.22 2.10 -12.12
CA SER A 64 13.58 1.17 -13.06
C SER A 64 14.56 0.56 -14.09
N TYR A 65 15.84 0.98 -14.06
CA TYR A 65 16.80 0.63 -15.11
C TYR A 65 17.18 -0.84 -15.16
N TRP A 66 17.05 -1.56 -14.04
CA TRP A 66 17.29 -3.00 -13.97
C TRP A 66 16.20 -3.84 -14.68
N LYS A 67 14.96 -3.31 -14.82
CA LYS A 67 13.83 -4.06 -15.39
C LYS A 67 14.08 -4.57 -16.81
N PRO A 68 14.56 -3.76 -17.79
CA PRO A 68 14.76 -4.21 -19.16
C PRO A 68 15.72 -5.40 -19.26
N ILE A 69 16.88 -5.33 -18.63
CA ILE A 69 17.88 -6.39 -18.69
C ILE A 69 17.41 -7.64 -17.91
N TYR A 70 16.73 -7.46 -16.77
CA TYR A 70 16.13 -8.58 -16.04
C TYR A 70 15.09 -9.32 -16.88
N ASN A 71 14.25 -8.60 -17.62
CA ASN A 71 13.27 -9.19 -18.52
C ASN A 71 13.93 -10.02 -19.66
N ILE A 72 15.06 -9.54 -20.18
CA ILE A 72 15.81 -10.30 -21.20
C ILE A 72 16.45 -11.54 -20.58
N PHE A 73 17.02 -11.45 -19.38
CA PHE A 73 17.56 -12.62 -18.67
C PHE A 73 16.49 -13.67 -18.40
N GLU A 74 15.31 -13.26 -17.97
CA GLU A 74 14.16 -14.13 -17.73
C GLU A 74 13.70 -14.81 -19.04
N GLN A 75 13.58 -14.07 -20.14
CA GLN A 75 13.21 -14.61 -21.47
C GLN A 75 14.24 -15.60 -22.00
N GLU A 76 15.50 -15.34 -21.80
CA GLU A 76 16.61 -16.14 -22.26
C GLU A 76 17.00 -17.27 -21.27
N GLY A 77 16.30 -17.39 -20.14
CA GLY A 77 16.54 -18.44 -19.14
C GLY A 77 17.89 -18.31 -18.40
N LEU A 78 18.46 -17.10 -18.31
CA LEU A 78 19.66 -16.84 -17.52
C LEU A 78 19.26 -16.45 -16.10
N PRO A 79 19.63 -17.24 -15.06
CA PRO A 79 19.27 -16.93 -13.67
C PRO A 79 19.82 -15.57 -13.24
N ALA A 80 18.94 -14.72 -12.69
CA ALA A 80 19.31 -13.40 -12.23
C ALA A 80 18.60 -13.04 -10.93
N MET A 81 19.31 -12.33 -10.04
CA MET A 81 18.76 -11.77 -8.82
C MET A 81 18.92 -10.26 -8.78
N VAL A 82 17.91 -9.60 -8.25
CA VAL A 82 17.94 -8.16 -7.96
C VAL A 82 18.15 -7.97 -6.47
N CYS A 83 19.14 -7.18 -6.10
CA CYS A 83 19.53 -6.96 -4.71
C CYS A 83 19.23 -5.53 -4.26
N ASN A 84 18.89 -5.35 -2.98
CA ASN A 84 18.62 -4.03 -2.43
C ASN A 84 19.93 -3.26 -2.24
N ALA A 85 20.02 -2.04 -2.77
CA ALA A 85 21.15 -1.13 -2.63
C ALA A 85 21.62 -0.94 -1.19
N TYR A 86 20.67 -0.83 -0.24
CA TYR A 86 20.99 -0.66 1.17
C TYR A 86 21.75 -1.88 1.73
N HIS A 87 21.36 -3.10 1.36
CA HIS A 87 22.06 -4.30 1.80
C HIS A 87 23.46 -4.38 1.20
N ILE A 88 23.60 -4.09 -0.10
CA ILE A 88 24.89 -4.15 -0.78
C ILE A 88 25.90 -3.17 -0.14
N LYS A 89 25.46 -1.96 0.18
CA LYS A 89 26.30 -0.92 0.82
C LYS A 89 26.76 -1.29 2.23
N ASN A 90 26.00 -2.14 2.93
CA ASN A 90 26.31 -2.55 4.31
C ASN A 90 27.05 -3.88 4.40
N VAL A 91 27.42 -4.51 3.27
CA VAL A 91 28.28 -5.71 3.28
C VAL A 91 29.71 -5.29 3.67
N PRO A 92 30.29 -5.86 4.74
CA PRO A 92 31.65 -5.50 5.19
C PRO A 92 32.72 -5.80 4.14
N GLY A 93 33.76 -4.98 4.10
CA GLY A 93 34.95 -5.24 3.26
C GLY A 93 34.93 -4.59 1.89
N ARG A 94 34.00 -3.67 1.61
CA ARG A 94 34.02 -2.86 0.39
C ARG A 94 35.24 -1.92 0.39
N LYS A 95 36.07 -2.01 -0.68
CA LYS A 95 37.14 -1.05 -0.94
C LYS A 95 36.63 0.01 -1.90
N THR A 96 37.05 1.27 -1.72
CA THR A 96 36.61 2.42 -2.51
C THR A 96 36.99 2.35 -3.99
N ASP A 97 38.04 1.60 -4.32
CA ASP A 97 38.60 1.51 -5.66
C ASP A 97 38.02 0.35 -6.52
N VAL A 98 37.03 -0.37 -5.99
CA VAL A 98 36.38 -1.49 -6.70
C VAL A 98 35.10 -0.98 -7.36
N ASN A 99 34.98 -1.20 -8.67
CA ASN A 99 33.78 -0.94 -9.46
C ASN A 99 32.57 -1.70 -8.85
N ASP A 100 31.40 -1.08 -8.87
CA ASP A 100 30.18 -1.62 -8.27
C ASP A 100 29.80 -2.98 -8.86
N ALA A 101 30.00 -3.19 -10.17
CA ALA A 101 29.80 -4.50 -10.81
C ALA A 101 30.76 -5.56 -10.29
N GLN A 102 32.04 -5.23 -10.08
CA GLN A 102 33.04 -6.15 -9.51
C GLN A 102 32.70 -6.51 -8.05
N TRP A 103 32.24 -5.51 -7.28
CA TRP A 103 31.83 -5.73 -5.91
C TRP A 103 30.62 -6.68 -5.82
N LEU A 104 29.62 -6.46 -6.68
CA LEU A 104 28.43 -7.35 -6.79
C LEU A 104 28.84 -8.78 -7.15
N ALA A 105 29.70 -8.96 -8.18
CA ALA A 105 30.18 -10.29 -8.58
C ALA A 105 30.94 -10.97 -7.44
N ARG A 106 31.76 -10.23 -6.69
CA ARG A 106 32.47 -10.77 -5.52
C ARG A 106 31.53 -11.18 -4.40
N CYS A 107 30.58 -10.31 -4.03
CA CYS A 107 29.60 -10.65 -2.98
C CYS A 107 28.73 -11.84 -3.40
N LEU A 108 28.34 -11.92 -4.67
CA LEU A 108 27.57 -13.04 -5.21
C LEU A 108 28.33 -14.35 -5.12
N SER A 109 29.60 -14.38 -5.54
CA SER A 109 30.46 -15.58 -5.49
C SER A 109 30.67 -16.11 -4.06
N GLN A 110 30.49 -15.29 -3.05
CA GLN A 110 30.63 -15.62 -1.64
C GLN A 110 29.29 -15.86 -0.92
N GLY A 111 28.15 -15.82 -1.63
CA GLY A 111 26.83 -16.01 -1.04
C GLY A 111 26.38 -14.90 -0.07
N LEU A 112 26.98 -13.70 -0.16
CA LEU A 112 26.71 -12.58 0.76
C LEU A 112 25.50 -11.72 0.34
N LEU A 113 24.90 -11.99 -0.83
CA LEU A 113 23.78 -11.23 -1.34
C LEU A 113 22.44 -11.87 -1.01
N ASN A 114 21.51 -11.06 -0.55
CA ASN A 114 20.13 -11.47 -0.33
C ASN A 114 19.26 -10.97 -1.50
N PRO A 115 18.55 -11.85 -2.21
CA PRO A 115 17.68 -11.44 -3.30
C PRO A 115 16.49 -10.64 -2.80
N SER A 116 16.16 -9.58 -3.52
CA SER A 116 14.88 -8.90 -3.37
C SER A 116 13.77 -9.73 -4.01
N PHE A 117 12.55 -9.60 -3.51
CA PHE A 117 11.39 -10.20 -4.15
C PHE A 117 11.11 -9.51 -5.50
N VAL A 118 11.37 -10.22 -6.59
CA VAL A 118 10.97 -9.82 -7.95
C VAL A 118 9.86 -10.77 -8.40
N PRO A 119 8.64 -10.27 -8.63
CA PRO A 119 7.53 -11.09 -9.12
C PRO A 119 7.80 -11.57 -10.56
N ASP A 120 7.02 -12.57 -10.99
CA ASP A 120 6.94 -12.95 -12.39
C ASP A 120 6.44 -11.78 -13.26
N ARG A 121 6.53 -11.94 -14.58
CA ARG A 121 6.23 -10.88 -15.54
C ARG A 121 4.77 -10.42 -15.45
N GLU A 122 3.83 -11.36 -15.38
CA GLU A 122 2.40 -11.04 -15.31
C GLU A 122 2.08 -10.19 -14.07
N GLN A 123 2.64 -10.57 -12.94
CA GLN A 123 2.46 -9.80 -11.70
C GLN A 123 3.16 -8.43 -11.78
N ARG A 124 4.31 -8.31 -12.47
CA ARG A 124 4.97 -6.99 -12.66
C ARG A 124 4.10 -6.06 -13.51
N GLU A 125 3.48 -6.58 -14.57
CA GLU A 125 2.55 -5.85 -15.44
C GLU A 125 1.29 -5.42 -14.65
N LEU A 126 0.69 -6.32 -13.88
CA LEU A 126 -0.43 -6.03 -12.99
C LEU A 126 -0.06 -4.96 -11.95
N ARG A 127 1.16 -5.03 -11.39
CA ARG A 127 1.68 -4.04 -10.44
C ARG A 127 1.82 -2.66 -11.07
N ASP A 128 2.29 -2.58 -12.30
CA ASP A 128 2.43 -1.30 -12.99
C ASP A 128 1.04 -0.70 -13.30
N MET A 129 0.04 -1.50 -13.74
CA MET A 129 -1.34 -1.07 -13.95
C MET A 129 -2.04 -0.60 -12.66
N THR A 130 -1.94 -1.37 -11.58
CA THR A 130 -2.58 -1.01 -10.30
C THR A 130 -1.96 0.23 -9.66
N ARG A 131 -0.65 0.40 -9.78
CA ARG A 131 0.05 1.62 -9.33
C ARG A 131 -0.34 2.84 -10.17
N PHE A 132 -0.48 2.67 -11.47
CA PHE A 132 -0.95 3.71 -12.37
C PHE A 132 -2.38 4.14 -12.01
N ARG A 133 -3.31 3.18 -11.85
CA ARG A 133 -4.68 3.45 -11.39
C ARG A 133 -4.69 4.23 -10.08
N LYS A 134 -3.83 3.84 -9.12
CA LYS A 134 -3.71 4.57 -7.86
C LYS A 134 -3.29 6.02 -8.07
N SER A 135 -2.31 6.28 -8.92
CA SER A 135 -1.88 7.66 -9.22
C SER A 135 -2.98 8.48 -9.88
N GLN A 136 -3.76 7.87 -10.79
CA GLN A 136 -4.93 8.51 -11.41
C GLN A 136 -5.99 8.89 -10.37
N ILE A 137 -6.33 7.98 -9.45
CA ILE A 137 -7.28 8.24 -8.35
C ILE A 137 -6.80 9.40 -7.46
N GLU A 138 -5.51 9.39 -7.09
CA GLU A 138 -4.91 10.44 -6.27
C GLU A 138 -4.92 11.81 -7.00
N GLU A 139 -4.72 11.82 -8.31
CA GLU A 139 -4.73 13.03 -9.12
C GLU A 139 -6.14 13.59 -9.29
N ARG A 140 -7.12 12.72 -9.57
CA ARG A 140 -8.55 13.10 -9.58
C ARG A 140 -8.97 13.70 -8.24
N SER A 141 -8.61 13.07 -7.13
CA SER A 141 -8.92 13.60 -5.79
C SER A 141 -8.26 14.95 -5.53
N ARG A 142 -7.02 15.19 -6.03
CA ARG A 142 -6.39 16.51 -5.94
C ARG A 142 -7.18 17.57 -6.72
N ASN A 143 -7.71 17.25 -7.91
CA ASN A 143 -8.50 18.19 -8.72
C ASN A 143 -9.86 18.48 -8.06
N ILE A 144 -10.51 17.48 -7.48
CA ILE A 144 -11.73 17.68 -6.69
C ILE A 144 -11.48 18.64 -5.50
N ASN A 145 -10.39 18.42 -4.75
CA ASN A 145 -10.04 19.31 -3.65
C ASN A 145 -9.68 20.73 -4.12
N ARG A 146 -9.09 20.90 -5.32
CA ARG A 146 -8.84 22.22 -5.91
C ARG A 146 -10.15 22.91 -6.28
N LEU A 147 -11.07 22.18 -6.92
CA LEU A 147 -12.39 22.71 -7.27
C LEU A 147 -13.14 23.20 -6.01
N GLN A 148 -13.14 22.40 -4.94
CA GLN A 148 -13.74 22.81 -3.67
C GLN A 148 -13.14 24.10 -3.13
N LYS A 149 -11.80 24.28 -3.21
CA LYS A 149 -11.17 25.55 -2.80
C LYS A 149 -11.58 26.74 -3.67
N PHE A 150 -11.76 26.52 -4.95
CA PHE A 150 -12.22 27.59 -5.86
C PHE A 150 -13.66 27.99 -5.56
N LEU A 151 -14.54 27.00 -5.33
CA LEU A 151 -15.93 27.23 -4.92
C LEU A 151 -16.00 27.94 -3.57
N GLU A 152 -15.19 27.53 -2.60
CA GLU A 152 -15.09 28.20 -1.30
C GLU A 152 -14.66 29.66 -1.45
N GLY A 153 -13.73 29.96 -2.37
CA GLY A 153 -13.32 31.32 -2.72
C GLY A 153 -14.42 32.17 -3.36
N ALA A 154 -15.40 31.53 -4.00
CA ALA A 154 -16.61 32.16 -4.55
C ALA A 154 -17.78 32.16 -3.55
N ASN A 155 -17.56 31.80 -2.29
CA ASN A 155 -18.54 31.64 -1.23
C ASN A 155 -19.62 30.56 -1.50
N VAL A 156 -19.32 29.55 -2.30
CA VAL A 156 -20.14 28.36 -2.50
C VAL A 156 -19.75 27.29 -1.49
N LYS A 157 -20.63 26.97 -0.54
CA LYS A 157 -20.33 26.18 0.66
C LYS A 157 -20.74 24.70 0.58
N LEU A 158 -20.80 24.13 -0.61
CA LEU A 158 -21.28 22.76 -0.85
C LEU A 158 -20.63 21.72 0.07
N GLY A 159 -19.29 21.78 0.26
CA GLY A 159 -18.55 20.84 1.10
C GLY A 159 -18.86 20.91 2.59
N SER A 160 -19.51 21.98 3.07
CA SER A 160 -19.96 22.10 4.46
C SER A 160 -21.30 21.44 4.71
N TRP A 161 -22.11 21.27 3.66
CA TRP A 161 -23.47 20.72 3.73
C TRP A 161 -23.58 19.30 3.22
N LEU A 162 -22.69 18.86 2.32
CA LEU A 162 -22.62 17.50 1.82
C LEU A 162 -21.40 16.77 2.35
N SER A 163 -21.65 15.60 2.95
CA SER A 163 -20.58 14.73 3.44
C SER A 163 -19.81 14.02 2.32
N ASP A 164 -20.46 13.84 1.15
CA ASP A 164 -19.91 13.25 -0.06
C ASP A 164 -20.03 14.25 -1.22
N VAL A 165 -18.92 14.88 -1.53
CA VAL A 165 -18.81 15.85 -2.63
C VAL A 165 -18.49 15.20 -3.99
N GLU A 166 -18.33 13.87 -4.02
CA GLU A 166 -18.09 13.07 -5.22
C GLU A 166 -19.37 12.29 -5.64
N GLY A 167 -20.40 12.30 -4.82
CA GLY A 167 -21.65 11.62 -5.07
C GLY A 167 -22.48 12.27 -6.20
N LYS A 168 -23.47 11.53 -6.70
CA LYS A 168 -24.32 11.96 -7.80
C LYS A 168 -24.96 13.34 -7.56
N SER A 169 -25.59 13.54 -6.39
CA SER A 169 -26.21 14.81 -6.03
C SER A 169 -25.21 15.96 -5.99
N ALA A 170 -24.00 15.75 -5.44
CA ALA A 170 -22.98 16.79 -5.39
C ALA A 170 -22.50 17.19 -6.79
N THR A 171 -22.34 16.21 -7.68
CA THR A 171 -21.94 16.46 -9.07
C THR A 171 -23.01 17.25 -9.82
N GLU A 172 -24.28 16.86 -9.71
CA GLU A 172 -25.39 17.56 -10.36
C GLU A 172 -25.60 18.98 -9.80
N LEU A 173 -25.47 19.17 -8.48
CA LEU A 173 -25.52 20.49 -7.86
C LEU A 173 -24.36 21.40 -8.32
N LEU A 174 -23.16 20.84 -8.49
CA LEU A 174 -22.02 21.60 -9.05
C LEU A 174 -22.27 22.00 -10.50
N GLU A 175 -22.81 21.09 -11.31
CA GLU A 175 -23.18 21.35 -12.69
C GLU A 175 -24.27 22.45 -12.77
N LEU A 176 -25.26 22.39 -11.90
CA LEU A 176 -26.31 23.39 -11.78
C LEU A 176 -25.72 24.77 -11.45
N VAL A 177 -24.95 24.89 -10.38
CA VAL A 177 -24.36 26.17 -9.92
C VAL A 177 -23.43 26.78 -10.97
N ILE A 178 -22.67 25.95 -11.67
CA ILE A 178 -21.75 26.41 -12.72
C ILE A 178 -22.48 26.75 -14.01
N GLY A 179 -23.49 25.97 -14.40
CA GLY A 179 -24.18 26.09 -15.70
C GLY A 179 -25.32 27.07 -15.71
N LYS A 180 -26.04 27.24 -14.60
CA LYS A 180 -27.27 28.08 -14.52
C LYS A 180 -27.09 29.16 -13.43
N PRO A 181 -26.86 30.44 -13.81
CA PRO A 181 -26.72 31.52 -12.82
C PRO A 181 -27.95 31.75 -11.95
N ASP A 182 -29.14 31.60 -12.53
CA ASP A 182 -30.44 31.91 -11.90
C ASP A 182 -31.15 30.62 -11.50
N PHE A 183 -30.40 29.68 -10.88
CA PHE A 183 -30.98 28.44 -10.36
C PHE A 183 -31.95 28.73 -9.20
N THR A 184 -32.95 27.88 -9.06
CA THR A 184 -34.00 28.00 -8.04
C THR A 184 -33.93 26.89 -7.02
N VAL A 185 -34.69 26.99 -5.94
CA VAL A 185 -34.83 25.90 -4.95
C VAL A 185 -35.34 24.60 -5.60
N ASP A 186 -36.27 24.73 -6.59
CA ASP A 186 -36.78 23.56 -7.32
C ASP A 186 -35.70 22.87 -8.15
N ASP A 187 -34.82 23.65 -8.78
CA ASP A 187 -33.67 23.10 -9.51
C ASP A 187 -32.72 22.33 -8.55
N VAL A 188 -32.49 22.85 -7.34
CA VAL A 188 -31.71 22.20 -6.32
C VAL A 188 -32.39 20.91 -5.84
N ALA A 189 -33.72 20.95 -5.62
CA ALA A 189 -34.48 19.78 -5.22
C ALA A 189 -34.41 18.65 -6.27
N ALA A 190 -34.40 18.99 -7.56
CA ALA A 190 -34.26 18.03 -8.65
C ALA A 190 -32.90 17.28 -8.65
N CYS A 191 -31.84 17.93 -8.16
CA CYS A 191 -30.50 17.34 -8.03
C CYS A 191 -30.32 16.48 -6.75
N MET A 192 -31.31 16.46 -5.86
CA MET A 192 -31.22 15.72 -4.59
C MET A 192 -31.63 14.27 -4.76
N HIS A 193 -30.70 13.35 -4.53
CA HIS A 193 -30.92 11.90 -4.63
C HIS A 193 -30.72 11.22 -3.28
N GLY A 194 -31.61 10.31 -2.93
CA GLY A 194 -31.55 9.50 -1.73
C GLY A 194 -31.87 10.26 -0.43
N ARG A 195 -31.42 9.75 0.73
CA ARG A 195 -31.63 10.42 2.01
C ARG A 195 -30.58 11.49 2.24
N MET A 196 -30.95 12.72 2.04
CA MET A 196 -30.13 13.87 2.42
C MET A 196 -30.55 14.41 3.78
N LYS A 197 -29.60 14.93 4.57
CA LYS A 197 -29.88 15.54 5.86
C LYS A 197 -30.37 16.98 5.74
N SER A 198 -29.91 17.69 4.72
CA SER A 198 -30.21 19.09 4.44
C SER A 198 -31.44 19.19 3.56
N SER A 199 -32.24 20.24 3.74
CA SER A 199 -33.37 20.58 2.87
C SER A 199 -32.88 21.22 1.56
N ALA A 200 -33.78 21.32 0.56
CA ALA A 200 -33.45 22.00 -0.69
C ALA A 200 -33.18 23.51 -0.49
N GLU A 201 -33.88 24.14 0.44
CA GLU A 201 -33.72 25.55 0.80
C GLU A 201 -32.37 25.79 1.48
N GLU A 202 -31.95 24.89 2.40
CA GLU A 202 -30.63 24.98 3.07
C GLU A 202 -29.50 24.81 2.05
N LEU A 203 -29.63 23.87 1.12
CA LEU A 203 -28.65 23.66 0.06
C LEU A 203 -28.63 24.84 -0.90
N PHE A 204 -29.80 25.38 -1.30
CA PHE A 204 -29.89 26.55 -2.15
C PHE A 204 -29.10 27.71 -1.53
N LEU A 205 -29.35 28.05 -0.28
CA LEU A 205 -28.62 29.11 0.44
C LEU A 205 -27.11 28.84 0.53
N SER A 206 -26.70 27.56 0.63
CA SER A 206 -25.29 27.20 0.66
C SER A 206 -24.59 27.34 -0.69
N LEU A 207 -25.35 27.33 -1.77
CA LEU A 207 -24.89 27.45 -3.15
C LEU A 207 -24.93 28.88 -3.68
N GLU A 208 -25.65 29.79 -2.99
CA GLU A 208 -25.64 31.23 -3.29
C GLU A 208 -24.27 31.83 -3.09
N GLY A 209 -23.50 31.92 -4.16
CA GLY A 209 -22.15 32.46 -4.17
C GLY A 209 -21.97 33.58 -5.17
N SER A 210 -20.82 34.24 -5.14
CA SER A 210 -20.43 35.25 -6.11
C SER A 210 -19.48 34.64 -7.14
N ILE A 211 -20.03 33.99 -8.17
CA ILE A 211 -19.28 33.38 -9.26
C ILE A 211 -19.28 34.29 -10.47
N THR A 212 -18.13 34.81 -10.88
CA THR A 212 -17.97 35.60 -12.08
C THR A 212 -18.13 34.75 -13.36
N PRO A 213 -18.44 35.32 -14.54
CA PRO A 213 -18.49 34.56 -15.80
C PRO A 213 -17.18 33.80 -16.09
N THR A 214 -16.03 34.43 -15.86
CA THR A 214 -14.71 33.80 -16.04
C THR A 214 -14.49 32.62 -15.08
N GLN A 215 -14.95 32.75 -13.83
CA GLN A 215 -14.89 31.63 -12.87
C GLN A 215 -15.80 30.48 -13.27
N ARG A 216 -17.01 30.76 -13.83
CA ARG A 216 -17.91 29.70 -14.33
C ARG A 216 -17.25 28.89 -15.43
N GLU A 217 -16.68 29.55 -16.43
CA GLU A 217 -15.95 28.90 -17.52
C GLU A 217 -14.79 28.07 -16.99
N PHE A 218 -14.00 28.62 -16.05
CA PHE A 218 -12.88 27.90 -15.42
C PHE A 218 -13.34 26.68 -14.61
N PHE A 219 -14.39 26.81 -13.82
CA PHE A 219 -14.93 25.69 -13.02
C PHE A 219 -15.51 24.60 -13.93
N ALA A 220 -16.20 24.97 -15.00
CA ALA A 220 -16.67 24.04 -16.02
C ALA A 220 -15.51 23.25 -16.65
N HIS A 221 -14.40 23.93 -16.96
CA HIS A 221 -13.20 23.27 -17.47
C HIS A 221 -12.63 22.27 -16.43
N VAL A 222 -12.52 22.66 -15.16
CA VAL A 222 -12.02 21.76 -14.09
C VAL A 222 -12.94 20.55 -13.93
N MET A 223 -14.27 20.73 -14.03
CA MET A 223 -15.24 19.62 -14.00
C MET A 223 -15.04 18.66 -15.18
N THR A 224 -14.78 19.19 -16.37
CA THR A 224 -14.47 18.37 -17.56
C THR A 224 -13.23 17.52 -17.32
N VAL A 225 -12.15 18.10 -16.80
CA VAL A 225 -10.92 17.37 -16.44
C VAL A 225 -11.22 16.24 -15.44
N ILE A 226 -12.04 16.49 -14.42
CA ILE A 226 -12.41 15.48 -13.42
C ILE A 226 -13.21 14.32 -14.07
N ARG A 227 -14.12 14.61 -15.00
CA ARG A 227 -14.88 13.59 -15.75
C ARG A 227 -13.96 12.73 -16.62
N GLU A 228 -13.06 13.37 -17.37
CA GLU A 228 -12.08 12.67 -18.20
C GLU A 228 -11.18 11.75 -17.36
N GLN A 229 -10.71 12.22 -16.20
CA GLN A 229 -9.96 11.41 -15.27
C GLN A 229 -10.77 10.21 -14.75
N THR A 230 -12.06 10.40 -14.48
CA THR A 230 -12.94 9.30 -14.06
C THR A 230 -13.04 8.23 -15.16
N ALA A 231 -13.28 8.64 -16.41
CA ALA A 231 -13.32 7.73 -17.54
C ALA A 231 -11.97 7.00 -17.79
N GLN A 232 -10.85 7.67 -17.55
CA GLN A 232 -9.52 7.04 -17.64
C GLN A 232 -9.30 6.01 -16.54
N ILE A 233 -9.76 6.26 -15.30
CA ILE A 233 -9.71 5.31 -14.20
C ILE A 233 -10.53 4.06 -14.53
N GLU A 234 -11.74 4.22 -15.09
CA GLU A 234 -12.61 3.11 -15.49
C GLU A 234 -11.98 2.26 -16.60
N LYS A 235 -11.32 2.88 -17.59
CA LYS A 235 -10.56 2.15 -18.61
C LYS A 235 -9.43 1.32 -18.00
N THR A 236 -8.65 1.93 -17.09
CA THR A 236 -7.56 1.23 -16.41
C THR A 236 -8.11 0.11 -15.53
N ASP A 237 -9.25 0.31 -14.89
CA ASP A 237 -9.94 -0.71 -14.08
C ASP A 237 -10.34 -1.91 -14.95
N THR A 238 -10.93 -1.65 -16.12
CA THR A 238 -11.28 -2.70 -17.11
C THR A 238 -10.05 -3.48 -17.57
N MET A 239 -8.94 -2.80 -17.85
CA MET A 239 -7.68 -3.47 -18.23
C MET A 239 -7.18 -4.39 -17.12
N ILE A 240 -7.21 -3.94 -15.87
CA ILE A 240 -6.83 -4.74 -14.70
C ILE A 240 -7.75 -5.98 -14.61
N GLN A 241 -9.08 -5.82 -14.68
CA GLN A 241 -10.03 -6.93 -14.60
C GLN A 241 -9.78 -7.99 -15.69
N ASN A 242 -9.48 -7.54 -16.91
CA ASN A 242 -9.20 -8.44 -18.03
C ASN A 242 -7.86 -9.16 -17.90
N SER A 243 -6.90 -8.59 -17.18
CA SER A 243 -5.59 -9.20 -16.95
C SER A 243 -5.57 -10.24 -15.82
N LEU A 244 -6.61 -10.26 -14.95
CA LEU A 244 -6.67 -11.20 -13.82
C LEU A 244 -7.06 -12.60 -14.29
N ASN A 245 -6.19 -13.57 -14.00
CA ASN A 245 -6.53 -15.00 -14.16
C ASN A 245 -7.46 -15.50 -13.03
N SER A 246 -7.92 -16.75 -13.12
CA SER A 246 -8.88 -17.33 -12.16
C SER A 246 -8.37 -17.31 -10.72
N ASN A 247 -7.09 -17.62 -10.51
CA ASN A 247 -6.48 -17.63 -9.16
C ASN A 247 -6.46 -16.23 -8.54
N TYR A 248 -6.12 -15.20 -9.33
CA TYR A 248 -6.17 -13.82 -8.85
C TYR A 248 -7.59 -13.35 -8.57
N LYS A 249 -8.59 -13.72 -9.39
CA LYS A 249 -9.99 -13.38 -9.14
C LYS A 249 -10.50 -13.97 -7.83
N ALA A 250 -10.25 -15.27 -7.61
CA ALA A 250 -10.61 -15.92 -6.34
C ALA A 250 -9.91 -15.27 -5.12
N ALA A 251 -8.64 -14.91 -5.26
CA ALA A 251 -7.90 -14.22 -4.21
C ALA A 251 -8.45 -12.80 -3.95
N VAL A 252 -8.88 -12.07 -5.00
CA VAL A 252 -9.54 -10.76 -4.84
C VAL A 252 -10.83 -10.91 -4.03
N GLU A 253 -11.69 -11.86 -4.38
CA GLU A 253 -12.95 -12.14 -3.67
C GLU A 253 -12.70 -12.49 -2.20
N ALA A 254 -11.72 -13.35 -1.93
CA ALA A 254 -11.34 -13.71 -0.57
C ALA A 254 -10.84 -12.53 0.26
N LEU A 255 -10.10 -11.60 -0.33
CA LEU A 255 -9.61 -10.40 0.36
C LEU A 255 -10.68 -9.32 0.50
N ASP A 256 -11.61 -9.19 -0.45
CA ASP A 256 -12.72 -8.24 -0.40
C ASP A 256 -13.69 -8.55 0.77
N ALA A 257 -13.75 -9.80 1.18
CA ALA A 257 -14.53 -10.22 2.35
C ALA A 257 -13.94 -9.71 3.69
N LEU A 258 -12.68 -9.27 3.73
CA LEU A 258 -12.08 -8.77 4.97
C LEU A 258 -12.55 -7.34 5.29
N PRO A 259 -12.93 -7.04 6.55
CA PRO A 259 -13.36 -5.70 6.93
C PRO A 259 -12.38 -4.60 6.53
N GLY A 260 -12.84 -3.66 5.73
CA GLY A 260 -12.08 -2.48 5.29
C GLY A 260 -11.18 -2.69 4.07
N ILE A 261 -11.21 -3.85 3.46
CA ILE A 261 -10.59 -4.12 2.16
C ILE A 261 -11.73 -4.15 1.14
N GLY A 262 -11.68 -3.35 0.11
CA GLY A 262 -12.57 -3.43 -1.05
C GLY A 262 -11.80 -3.92 -2.27
N ARG A 263 -12.50 -4.33 -3.33
CA ARG A 263 -11.95 -4.90 -4.57
C ARG A 263 -10.67 -4.18 -5.07
N VAL A 264 -10.73 -2.87 -5.22
CA VAL A 264 -9.57 -2.06 -5.71
C VAL A 264 -8.35 -2.20 -4.80
N SER A 265 -8.57 -2.26 -3.49
CA SER A 265 -7.48 -2.46 -2.52
C SER A 265 -6.96 -3.90 -2.54
N ALA A 266 -7.85 -4.89 -2.70
CA ALA A 266 -7.50 -6.29 -2.82
C ALA A 266 -6.60 -6.53 -4.06
N GLU A 267 -7.01 -6.02 -5.22
CA GLU A 267 -6.21 -6.07 -6.46
C GLU A 267 -4.83 -5.44 -6.28
N GLN A 268 -4.75 -4.29 -5.63
CA GLN A 268 -3.48 -3.62 -5.38
C GLN A 268 -2.59 -4.39 -4.39
N ILE A 269 -3.18 -4.99 -3.35
CA ILE A 269 -2.46 -5.85 -2.41
C ILE A 269 -1.89 -7.06 -3.15
N LEU A 270 -2.69 -7.75 -3.95
CA LEU A 270 -2.28 -8.93 -4.71
C LEU A 270 -1.22 -8.59 -5.75
N ALA A 271 -1.33 -7.45 -6.44
CA ALA A 271 -0.29 -7.00 -7.36
C ALA A 271 1.07 -6.80 -6.66
N GLU A 272 1.07 -6.41 -5.39
CA GLU A 272 2.30 -6.24 -4.60
C GLU A 272 2.80 -7.56 -3.98
N THR A 273 1.90 -8.43 -3.48
CA THR A 273 2.26 -9.64 -2.70
C THR A 273 2.28 -10.93 -3.53
N SER A 274 1.57 -11.00 -4.64
CA SER A 274 1.12 -12.18 -5.37
C SER A 274 -0.12 -12.84 -4.74
N ALA A 275 -0.86 -13.60 -5.55
CA ALA A 275 -1.85 -14.55 -5.07
C ALA A 275 -1.20 -15.78 -4.42
N ASP A 276 -0.02 -16.18 -4.91
CA ASP A 276 0.82 -17.21 -4.27
C ASP A 276 1.71 -16.58 -3.19
N ILE A 277 1.28 -16.74 -1.94
CA ILE A 277 1.98 -16.19 -0.76
C ILE A 277 3.12 -17.11 -0.25
N SER A 278 3.28 -18.31 -0.80
CA SER A 278 4.30 -19.30 -0.39
C SER A 278 5.73 -18.76 -0.52
N ARG A 279 5.93 -17.76 -1.37
CA ARG A 279 7.20 -17.04 -1.54
C ARG A 279 7.68 -16.32 -0.28
N PHE A 280 6.80 -16.05 0.68
CA PHE A 280 7.15 -15.51 1.98
C PHE A 280 7.18 -16.64 3.01
N LYS A 281 8.33 -16.83 3.65
CA LYS A 281 8.55 -17.92 4.63
C LYS A 281 7.47 -17.98 5.72
N ASN A 282 6.95 -16.83 6.13
CA ASN A 282 5.90 -16.67 7.14
C ASN A 282 5.33 -15.25 7.09
N GLN A 283 4.26 -15.01 7.86
CA GLN A 283 3.60 -13.70 7.98
C GLN A 283 4.53 -12.59 8.49
N GLN A 284 5.51 -12.92 9.35
CA GLN A 284 6.46 -11.93 9.86
C GLN A 284 7.40 -11.44 8.75
N SER A 285 7.83 -12.33 7.85
CA SER A 285 8.65 -11.99 6.68
C SER A 285 7.90 -11.06 5.75
N LEU A 286 6.63 -11.32 5.48
CA LEU A 286 5.75 -10.44 4.69
C LEU A 286 5.58 -9.07 5.36
N CYS A 287 5.28 -9.02 6.66
CA CYS A 287 5.10 -7.78 7.40
C CYS A 287 6.39 -6.94 7.47
N LYS A 288 7.54 -7.59 7.59
CA LYS A 288 8.85 -6.93 7.55
C LYS A 288 9.14 -6.35 6.17
N TRP A 289 8.89 -7.12 5.11
CA TRP A 289 9.06 -6.68 3.73
C TRP A 289 8.12 -5.50 3.38
N ALA A 290 6.87 -5.55 3.84
CA ALA A 290 5.90 -4.45 3.66
C ALA A 290 6.26 -3.19 4.47
N GLY A 291 7.12 -3.30 5.49
CA GLY A 291 7.51 -2.19 6.35
C GLY A 291 6.41 -1.77 7.33
N VAL A 292 5.52 -2.69 7.73
CA VAL A 292 4.45 -2.42 8.72
C VAL A 292 4.78 -2.93 10.12
N CYS A 293 5.86 -3.69 10.29
CA CYS A 293 6.36 -4.09 11.60
C CYS A 293 6.94 -2.90 12.37
N PRO A 294 6.85 -2.87 13.71
CA PRO A 294 7.59 -1.91 14.51
C PRO A 294 9.09 -2.12 14.35
N GLY A 295 9.84 -1.04 14.20
CA GLY A 295 11.30 -1.09 14.18
C GLY A 295 11.83 -1.46 15.56
N ASN A 296 12.92 -2.23 15.57
CA ASN A 296 13.69 -2.56 16.78
C ASN A 296 15.03 -1.83 16.74
N ASN A 297 15.00 -0.52 17.01
CA ASN A 297 16.22 0.27 17.16
C ASN A 297 16.52 0.41 18.65
N GLU A 298 17.32 -0.54 19.15
CA GLU A 298 17.74 -0.61 20.54
C GLU A 298 19.27 -0.66 20.62
N SER A 299 19.84 0.03 21.57
CA SER A 299 21.27 0.02 21.84
C SER A 299 21.50 0.08 23.34
N ALA A 300 22.30 -0.86 23.88
CA ALA A 300 22.61 -0.99 25.31
C ALA A 300 21.34 -1.00 26.20
N GLY A 301 20.32 -1.78 25.83
CA GLY A 301 19.05 -1.90 26.56
C GLY A 301 18.12 -0.67 26.45
N LYS A 302 18.53 0.38 25.74
CA LYS A 302 17.71 1.60 25.55
C LYS A 302 17.07 1.61 24.17
N ARG A 303 15.73 1.61 24.12
CA ARG A 303 14.97 1.70 22.88
C ARG A 303 15.05 3.14 22.32
N LYS A 304 15.72 3.30 21.18
CA LYS A 304 15.92 4.61 20.52
C LYS A 304 14.71 5.01 19.64
N SER A 305 14.14 4.07 18.90
CA SER A 305 13.00 4.36 18.02
C SER A 305 12.16 3.12 17.75
N GLY A 306 10.84 3.30 17.74
CA GLY A 306 9.87 2.29 17.25
C GLY A 306 9.33 2.61 15.85
N LYS A 307 10.01 3.47 15.08
CA LYS A 307 9.62 3.81 13.71
C LYS A 307 9.70 2.57 12.83
N THR A 308 8.65 2.33 12.04
CA THR A 308 8.64 1.21 11.08
C THR A 308 9.77 1.36 10.06
N PRO A 309 10.47 0.26 9.70
CA PRO A 309 11.52 0.30 8.70
C PRO A 309 11.00 0.69 7.31
N PRO A 310 11.88 1.07 6.40
CA PRO A 310 11.54 1.15 4.97
C PRO A 310 10.97 -0.19 4.48
N GLY A 311 10.04 -0.13 3.53
CA GLY A 311 9.40 -1.31 2.94
C GLY A 311 8.65 -0.93 1.67
N ASN A 312 7.74 -1.77 1.21
CA ASN A 312 6.93 -1.48 0.04
C ASN A 312 5.97 -0.32 0.31
N LYS A 313 6.30 0.87 -0.23
CA LYS A 313 5.55 2.12 0.03
C LYS A 313 4.10 2.03 -0.44
N THR A 314 3.85 1.37 -1.58
CA THR A 314 2.51 1.23 -2.16
C THR A 314 1.64 0.35 -1.29
N LEU A 315 2.12 -0.84 -0.93
CA LEU A 315 1.40 -1.77 -0.05
C LEU A 315 1.13 -1.14 1.33
N LYS A 316 2.13 -0.51 1.92
CA LYS A 316 1.99 0.19 3.21
C LYS A 316 0.94 1.30 3.17
N SER A 317 0.89 2.09 2.09
CA SER A 317 -0.12 3.13 1.89
C SER A 317 -1.51 2.52 1.77
N THR A 318 -1.68 1.47 0.95
CA THR A 318 -2.95 0.77 0.76
C THR A 318 -3.46 0.15 2.06
N LEU A 319 -2.61 -0.58 2.78
CA LEU A 319 -2.97 -1.15 4.10
C LEU A 319 -3.34 -0.09 5.13
N THR A 320 -2.68 1.08 5.08
CA THR A 320 -3.05 2.20 5.97
C THR A 320 -4.44 2.74 5.65
N GLN A 321 -4.83 2.81 4.38
CA GLN A 321 -6.18 3.20 3.97
C GLN A 321 -7.20 2.14 4.38
N CYS A 322 -6.92 0.86 4.13
CA CYS A 322 -7.77 -0.26 4.57
C CYS A 322 -7.97 -0.24 6.09
N ALA A 323 -6.91 -0.01 6.88
CA ALA A 323 -7.00 0.10 8.33
C ALA A 323 -7.86 1.29 8.80
N LYS A 324 -7.80 2.42 8.07
CA LYS A 324 -8.68 3.57 8.32
C LYS A 324 -10.14 3.28 8.00
N SER A 325 -10.43 2.41 7.04
CA SER A 325 -11.78 1.92 6.73
C SER A 325 -12.24 0.91 7.76
N ALA A 326 -11.45 -0.14 8.04
CA ALA A 326 -11.77 -1.22 8.97
C ALA A 326 -12.12 -0.73 10.38
N LYS A 327 -11.42 0.29 10.88
CA LYS A 327 -11.72 0.87 12.21
C LYS A 327 -13.09 1.54 12.33
N LYS A 328 -13.80 1.81 11.21
CA LYS A 328 -15.15 2.35 11.23
C LYS A 328 -16.22 1.27 11.52
N ASN A 329 -15.91 0.01 11.25
CA ASN A 329 -16.80 -1.11 11.58
C ASN A 329 -16.72 -1.42 13.07
N LYS A 330 -17.71 -0.92 13.83
CA LYS A 330 -17.78 -1.03 15.30
C LYS A 330 -17.82 -2.47 15.83
N ASN A 331 -18.24 -3.40 15.00
CA ASN A 331 -18.39 -4.82 15.38
C ASN A 331 -17.15 -5.67 15.09
N SER A 332 -16.09 -5.10 14.50
CA SER A 332 -14.88 -5.82 14.11
C SER A 332 -13.77 -5.79 15.16
N PHE A 333 -12.96 -6.84 15.16
CA PHE A 333 -11.69 -6.89 15.91
C PHE A 333 -10.78 -5.68 15.60
N PHE A 334 -10.73 -5.24 14.33
CA PHE A 334 -9.85 -4.12 13.92
C PHE A 334 -10.27 -2.79 14.56
N ASN A 335 -11.58 -2.56 14.74
CA ASN A 335 -12.08 -1.41 15.50
C ASN A 335 -11.68 -1.52 16.97
N ALA A 336 -11.90 -2.68 17.61
CA ALA A 336 -11.53 -2.93 19.00
C ALA A 336 -10.03 -2.72 19.24
N GLN A 337 -9.17 -3.22 18.33
CA GLN A 337 -7.72 -3.03 18.38
C GLN A 337 -7.34 -1.55 18.27
N TYR A 338 -7.93 -0.82 17.33
CA TYR A 338 -7.69 0.60 17.15
C TYR A 338 -8.05 1.38 18.41
N ASN A 339 -9.26 1.20 18.93
CA ASN A 339 -9.75 1.93 20.10
C ASN A 339 -8.92 1.65 21.35
N ARG A 340 -8.47 0.40 21.54
CA ARG A 340 -7.56 0.05 22.63
C ARG A 340 -6.21 0.79 22.55
N LEU A 341 -5.69 1.00 21.34
CA LEU A 341 -4.35 1.55 21.15
C LEU A 341 -4.32 3.06 21.03
N VAL A 342 -5.39 3.69 20.53
CA VAL A 342 -5.38 5.10 20.16
C VAL A 342 -5.13 6.03 21.35
N SER A 343 -5.67 5.71 22.54
CA SER A 343 -5.50 6.48 23.76
C SER A 343 -4.05 6.52 24.27
N HIS A 344 -3.30 5.41 24.10
CA HIS A 344 -1.94 5.28 24.63
C HIS A 344 -0.84 5.52 23.58
N ARG A 345 -1.12 5.29 22.28
CA ARG A 345 -0.12 5.31 21.20
C ARG A 345 -0.37 6.39 20.15
N GLY A 346 -1.54 7.03 20.20
CA GLY A 346 -1.98 8.02 19.22
C GLY A 346 -2.46 7.41 17.89
N LYS A 347 -3.14 8.24 17.09
CA LYS A 347 -3.88 7.82 15.88
C LYS A 347 -3.02 7.06 14.86
N ASN A 348 -1.83 7.58 14.55
CA ASN A 348 -0.98 7.01 13.48
C ASN A 348 -0.41 5.64 13.86
N ARG A 349 0.04 5.47 15.12
CA ARG A 349 0.58 4.19 15.60
C ARG A 349 -0.51 3.14 15.74
N ALA A 350 -1.70 3.53 16.22
CA ALA A 350 -2.86 2.64 16.30
C ALA A 350 -3.29 2.16 14.89
N THR A 351 -3.37 3.06 13.91
CA THR A 351 -3.68 2.70 12.52
C THR A 351 -2.63 1.74 11.94
N MET A 352 -1.35 1.96 12.20
CA MET A 352 -0.28 1.07 11.71
C MET A 352 -0.32 -0.30 12.37
N ALA A 353 -0.71 -0.40 13.64
CA ALA A 353 -0.90 -1.68 14.32
C ALA A 353 -2.07 -2.48 13.71
N VAL A 354 -3.17 -1.80 13.36
CA VAL A 354 -4.27 -2.43 12.61
C VAL A 354 -3.82 -2.88 11.23
N ALA A 355 -3.10 -2.04 10.48
CA ALA A 355 -2.55 -2.40 9.17
C ALA A 355 -1.63 -3.62 9.24
N HIS A 356 -0.83 -3.77 10.30
CA HIS A 356 -0.01 -4.95 10.55
C HIS A 356 -0.87 -6.20 10.78
N SER A 357 -1.91 -6.12 11.63
CA SER A 357 -2.82 -7.24 11.89
C SER A 357 -3.61 -7.63 10.65
N MET A 358 -4.04 -6.66 9.83
CA MET A 358 -4.68 -6.92 8.53
C MET A 358 -3.76 -7.68 7.59
N LEU A 359 -2.47 -7.31 7.50
CA LEU A 359 -1.53 -8.03 6.64
C LEU A 359 -1.28 -9.47 7.10
N ILE A 360 -1.32 -9.72 8.41
CA ILE A 360 -1.29 -11.08 8.97
C ILE A 360 -2.54 -11.86 8.53
N ALA A 361 -3.74 -11.27 8.64
CA ALA A 361 -4.97 -11.90 8.18
C ALA A 361 -4.93 -12.21 6.67
N ILE A 362 -4.46 -11.25 5.86
CA ILE A 362 -4.24 -11.43 4.42
C ILE A 362 -3.31 -12.62 4.14
N TYR A 363 -2.20 -12.74 4.87
CA TYR A 363 -1.28 -13.87 4.73
C TYR A 363 -1.99 -15.20 4.94
N PHE A 364 -2.77 -15.34 6.00
CA PHE A 364 -3.48 -16.59 6.28
C PHE A 364 -4.60 -16.87 5.28
N VAL A 365 -5.36 -15.87 4.87
CA VAL A 365 -6.40 -16.03 3.82
C VAL A 365 -5.77 -16.50 2.49
N LEU A 366 -4.67 -15.90 2.06
CA LEU A 366 -3.95 -16.33 0.86
C LEU A 366 -3.24 -17.69 1.03
N SER A 367 -3.04 -18.14 2.27
CA SER A 367 -2.56 -19.51 2.58
C SER A 367 -3.69 -20.54 2.66
N GLY A 368 -4.95 -20.17 2.32
CA GLY A 368 -6.10 -21.05 2.28
C GLY A 368 -6.88 -21.18 3.59
N TYR A 369 -6.61 -20.31 4.58
CA TYR A 369 -7.40 -20.28 5.82
C TYR A 369 -8.59 -19.34 5.68
N GLU A 370 -9.74 -19.73 6.23
CA GLU A 370 -10.91 -18.87 6.28
C GLU A 370 -10.73 -17.75 7.32
N PHE A 371 -11.11 -16.53 6.95
CA PHE A 371 -11.06 -15.39 7.88
C PHE A 371 -12.21 -15.45 8.86
N GLN A 372 -11.90 -15.40 10.15
CA GLN A 372 -12.86 -15.27 11.24
C GLN A 372 -12.59 -13.97 12.00
N ASP A 373 -13.57 -13.07 12.02
CA ASP A 373 -13.47 -11.84 12.83
C ASP A 373 -13.63 -12.19 14.31
N LEU A 374 -12.63 -11.87 15.11
CA LEU A 374 -12.62 -12.11 16.56
C LEU A 374 -13.59 -11.19 17.31
N GLY A 375 -14.23 -10.24 16.60
CA GLY A 375 -15.29 -9.38 17.11
C GLY A 375 -14.83 -8.23 18.00
N ALA A 376 -15.77 -7.32 18.28
CA ALA A 376 -15.53 -6.12 19.07
C ALA A 376 -15.14 -6.42 20.53
N ASN A 377 -15.60 -7.55 21.06
CA ASN A 377 -15.41 -7.94 22.45
C ASN A 377 -14.11 -8.71 22.71
N TYR A 378 -13.31 -9.00 21.68
CA TYR A 378 -12.08 -9.80 21.80
C TYR A 378 -11.18 -9.37 22.97
N TYR A 379 -10.93 -8.08 23.11
CA TYR A 379 -10.09 -7.57 24.20
C TYR A 379 -10.79 -7.50 25.57
N ASN A 380 -12.10 -7.71 25.64
CA ASN A 380 -12.83 -7.73 26.90
C ASN A 380 -12.63 -9.04 27.65
N GLN A 381 -12.25 -10.11 26.95
CA GLN A 381 -11.92 -11.40 27.54
C GLN A 381 -10.64 -11.35 28.38
N PHE A 382 -9.70 -10.47 28.01
CA PHE A 382 -8.43 -10.36 28.72
C PHE A 382 -8.51 -9.39 29.90
N ASN A 383 -8.07 -9.86 31.07
CA ASN A 383 -8.07 -9.08 32.33
C ASN A 383 -9.47 -8.58 32.73
N ARG A 384 -10.53 -9.38 32.47
CA ARG A 384 -11.93 -9.03 32.72
C ARG A 384 -12.15 -8.59 34.16
N GLU A 385 -11.68 -9.38 35.13
CA GLU A 385 -11.77 -9.07 36.55
C GLU A 385 -11.12 -7.73 36.91
N LYS A 386 -9.91 -7.45 36.40
CA LYS A 386 -9.25 -6.16 36.61
C LYS A 386 -10.05 -4.98 36.02
N LYS A 387 -10.71 -5.20 34.87
CA LYS A 387 -11.58 -4.17 34.26
C LYS A 387 -12.83 -3.94 35.08
N ILE A 388 -13.51 -5.02 35.48
CA ILE A 388 -14.68 -4.91 36.35
C ILE A 388 -14.33 -4.13 37.60
N ASN A 389 -13.27 -4.53 38.30
CA ASN A 389 -12.82 -3.86 39.52
C ASN A 389 -12.42 -2.39 39.31
N SER A 390 -11.85 -2.06 38.13
CA SER A 390 -11.53 -0.67 37.77
C SER A 390 -12.80 0.17 37.56
N HIS A 391 -13.81 -0.38 36.87
CA HIS A 391 -15.09 0.32 36.65
C HIS A 391 -15.89 0.47 37.96
N VAL A 392 -15.88 -0.55 38.81
CA VAL A 392 -16.48 -0.47 40.14
C VAL A 392 -15.86 0.63 40.96
N LYS A 393 -14.52 0.75 40.98
CA LYS A 393 -13.85 1.87 41.66
C LYS A 393 -14.23 3.24 41.09
N GLN A 394 -14.44 3.35 39.79
CA GLN A 394 -14.88 4.60 39.17
C GLN A 394 -16.34 4.94 39.56
N LEU A 395 -17.22 3.97 39.55
CA LEU A 395 -18.62 4.12 39.98
C LEU A 395 -18.72 4.50 41.47
N SER A 396 -17.91 3.86 42.31
CA SER A 396 -17.82 4.18 43.73
C SER A 396 -17.38 5.64 43.99
N LYS A 397 -16.45 6.17 43.17
CA LYS A 397 -16.07 7.61 43.26
C LYS A 397 -17.20 8.55 42.84
N LEU A 398 -18.17 8.10 42.08
CA LEU A 398 -19.35 8.84 41.67
C LEU A 398 -20.54 8.63 42.65
N GLY A 399 -20.31 7.96 43.80
CA GLY A 399 -21.34 7.69 44.81
C GLY A 399 -22.19 6.48 44.55
N VAL A 400 -21.89 5.68 43.52
CA VAL A 400 -22.65 4.44 43.20
C VAL A 400 -21.98 3.24 43.87
N THR A 401 -22.73 2.57 44.75
CA THR A 401 -22.29 1.33 45.42
C THR A 401 -22.89 0.11 44.73
N ILE A 402 -22.05 -0.83 44.30
CA ILE A 402 -22.45 -2.08 43.68
C ILE A 402 -22.37 -3.18 44.77
N PRO A 403 -23.43 -3.93 45.03
CA PRO A 403 -23.40 -5.05 45.96
C PRO A 403 -22.39 -6.14 45.54
N ASP A 404 -21.70 -6.74 46.54
CA ASP A 404 -20.68 -7.77 46.28
C ASP A 404 -21.22 -8.99 45.56
N GLU A 405 -22.47 -9.34 45.77
CA GLU A 405 -23.18 -10.47 45.11
C GLU A 405 -23.25 -10.23 43.58
N ILE A 406 -23.60 -9.00 43.16
CA ILE A 406 -23.66 -8.63 41.74
C ILE A 406 -22.27 -8.62 41.14
N LEU A 407 -21.28 -8.17 41.91
CA LEU A 407 -19.89 -8.14 41.46
C LEU A 407 -19.35 -9.56 41.23
N ARG A 408 -19.57 -10.51 42.14
CA ARG A 408 -19.17 -11.90 42.00
C ARG A 408 -19.88 -12.56 40.81
N ALA A 409 -21.18 -12.40 40.69
CA ALA A 409 -21.96 -12.93 39.57
C ALA A 409 -21.46 -12.37 38.21
N ALA A 410 -21.03 -11.08 38.17
CA ALA A 410 -20.45 -10.48 36.96
C ALA A 410 -19.07 -11.01 36.62
N ILE A 411 -18.24 -11.39 37.61
CA ILE A 411 -16.91 -11.97 37.41
C ILE A 411 -17.03 -13.41 36.92
N ASP A 412 -17.93 -14.19 37.48
CA ASP A 412 -18.11 -15.62 37.23
C ASP A 412 -18.85 -15.89 35.89
N ARG A 413 -19.58 -14.92 35.35
CA ARG A 413 -20.32 -15.09 34.09
C ARG A 413 -19.35 -15.21 32.91
N PRO A 414 -19.45 -16.22 32.04
CA PRO A 414 -18.64 -16.33 30.84
C PRO A 414 -18.84 -15.09 29.92
N PRO A 415 -17.85 -14.67 29.15
CA PRO A 415 -18.02 -13.61 28.14
C PRO A 415 -18.96 -14.12 27.04
N ASP A 416 -19.93 -13.27 26.68
CA ASP A 416 -20.84 -13.51 25.54
C ASP A 416 -20.08 -13.51 24.23
#